data_c99dd45f7ee8edc9a64b377a6b5c30b1
#
_entry.id   c99dd45f7ee8edc9a64b377a6b5c30b1
#
_cell.length_a   1.000
_cell.length_b   1.000
_cell.length_c   1.000
_cell.angle_alpha   90.00
_cell.angle_beta   90.00
_cell.angle_gamma   90.00
#
_symmetry.space_group_name_H-M   'P 1'
#
loop_
_entity.id
_entity.type
_entity.pdbx_description
1 polymer ?
#
loop_
_entity_poly.entity_id
_entity_poly.type
_entity_poly.pdbx_seq_one_letter_code
_entity_poly.pdbx_strand_id
1 'polypeptide(L)'
;MSLICLVHGSTQDARCWELLAPELKKPGHSILHPQLPTDEPEAGSSRYADVILQSLPADARKVTLVAHSASGYFLPLVAAQRRLRCLVFLAATLPQLGMSFLDQLRAGPAMFCPDWAGKDPRQDDAAALHFLFHDCSPEVARWAMTTRIRLPLQKVATEIYPLDRWPKVASSYIVCAQDRTLSPQWSRWVARERLGVKPIEISAGHCPYLSRPVELAGVLSTLAQTR
;
A
#
# COMPACT_ATOMS: atom_id res chain seq x y z
N MET A 1 -13.21 -8.61 16.77
CA MET A 1 -11.76 -8.48 16.75
C MET A 1 -11.24 -9.11 15.46
N SER A 2 -10.30 -8.48 14.78
CA SER A 2 -9.71 -8.96 13.52
C SER A 2 -8.21 -8.67 13.55
N LEU A 3 -7.44 -9.48 12.82
CA LEU A 3 -6.04 -9.19 12.56
C LEU A 3 -5.94 -8.30 11.34
N ILE A 4 -5.28 -7.15 11.48
CA ILE A 4 -4.97 -6.23 10.38
C ILE A 4 -3.45 -6.26 10.18
N CYS A 5 -3.02 -6.62 8.98
CA CYS A 5 -1.62 -6.59 8.58
C CYS A 5 -1.40 -5.38 7.67
N LEU A 6 -0.50 -4.49 8.06
CA LEU A 6 -0.19 -3.23 7.39
C LEU A 6 1.15 -3.34 6.68
N VAL A 7 1.16 -3.26 5.36
CA VAL A 7 2.36 -3.38 4.52
C VAL A 7 2.76 -2.02 4.01
N HIS A 8 3.97 -1.56 4.39
CA HIS A 8 4.49 -0.25 4.00
C HIS A 8 4.83 -0.16 2.51
N GLY A 9 4.87 1.07 1.99
CA GLY A 9 5.27 1.35 0.60
C GLY A 9 6.78 1.29 0.37
N SER A 10 7.23 1.72 -0.82
CA SER A 10 8.64 1.65 -1.23
C SER A 10 9.53 2.72 -0.63
N THR A 11 8.98 3.74 -0.01
CA THR A 11 9.70 4.95 0.42
C THR A 11 9.82 5.10 1.94
N GLN A 12 9.13 4.28 2.71
CA GLN A 12 9.15 4.29 4.18
C GLN A 12 9.23 2.87 4.72
N ASP A 13 9.84 2.69 5.90
CA ASP A 13 9.89 1.42 6.64
C ASP A 13 8.61 1.18 7.48
N ALA A 14 8.56 0.04 8.17
CA ALA A 14 7.40 -0.38 8.95
C ALA A 14 7.04 0.56 10.10
N ARG A 15 7.96 1.44 10.56
CA ARG A 15 7.67 2.45 11.58
C ARG A 15 6.65 3.48 11.11
N CYS A 16 6.47 3.65 9.81
CA CYS A 16 5.47 4.59 9.27
C CYS A 16 4.05 4.37 9.81
N TRP A 17 3.75 3.19 10.34
CA TRP A 17 2.46 2.83 10.91
C TRP A 17 2.29 3.20 12.39
N GLU A 18 3.32 3.78 13.03
CA GLU A 18 3.31 4.05 14.49
C GLU A 18 2.18 5.00 14.95
N LEU A 19 1.73 5.90 14.09
CA LEU A 19 0.59 6.79 14.42
C LEU A 19 -0.76 6.11 14.19
N LEU A 20 -0.86 5.21 13.22
CA LEU A 20 -2.11 4.51 12.90
C LEU A 20 -2.36 3.29 13.80
N ALA A 21 -1.32 2.52 14.12
CA ALA A 21 -1.47 1.26 14.84
C ALA A 21 -2.17 1.41 16.21
N PRO A 22 -1.88 2.43 17.05
CA PRO A 22 -2.62 2.67 18.29
C PRO A 22 -4.11 2.92 18.05
N GLU A 23 -4.47 3.67 17.02
CA GLU A 23 -5.87 3.97 16.69
C GLU A 23 -6.66 2.71 16.31
N LEU A 24 -6.03 1.79 15.60
CA LEU A 24 -6.63 0.50 15.25
C LEU A 24 -6.71 -0.46 16.44
N LYS A 25 -5.84 -0.34 17.43
CA LYS A 25 -5.90 -1.14 18.66
C LYS A 25 -7.04 -0.73 19.60
N LYS A 26 -7.47 0.53 19.58
CA LYS A 26 -8.58 1.03 20.42
C LYS A 26 -9.88 0.20 20.26
N PRO A 27 -10.35 -0.12 19.03
CA PRO A 27 -11.52 -1.00 18.85
C PRO A 27 -11.21 -2.50 18.98
N GLY A 28 -10.01 -2.88 19.45
CA GLY A 28 -9.65 -4.27 19.78
C GLY A 28 -9.08 -5.07 18.62
N HIS A 29 -8.56 -4.45 17.56
CA HIS A 29 -7.84 -5.17 16.49
C HIS A 29 -6.42 -5.55 16.93
N SER A 30 -5.96 -6.71 16.48
CA SER A 30 -4.53 -7.07 16.50
C SER A 30 -3.85 -6.51 15.27
N ILE A 31 -2.68 -5.90 15.43
CA ILE A 31 -1.97 -5.22 14.34
C ILE A 31 -0.60 -5.86 14.12
N LEU A 32 -0.30 -6.18 12.87
CA LEU A 32 1.02 -6.55 12.38
C LEU A 32 1.47 -5.55 11.31
N HIS A 33 2.74 -5.24 11.29
CA HIS A 33 3.35 -4.43 10.24
C HIS A 33 4.76 -4.96 9.93
N PRO A 34 4.86 -5.96 9.03
CA PRO A 34 6.14 -6.54 8.67
C PRO A 34 7.05 -5.52 8.01
N GLN A 35 8.37 -5.63 8.27
CA GLN A 35 9.39 -4.93 7.51
C GLN A 35 9.68 -5.72 6.23
N LEU A 36 9.53 -5.06 5.09
CA LEU A 36 9.93 -5.61 3.80
C LEU A 36 11.45 -5.53 3.62
N PRO A 37 12.08 -6.50 2.91
CA PRO A 37 13.53 -6.52 2.74
C PRO A 37 14.03 -5.34 1.92
N THR A 38 15.09 -4.71 2.38
CA THR A 38 15.74 -3.55 1.74
C THR A 38 17.10 -3.87 1.14
N ASP A 39 17.62 -5.06 1.43
CA ASP A 39 18.96 -5.56 1.11
C ASP A 39 18.95 -6.72 0.10
N GLU A 40 17.81 -7.01 -0.52
CA GLU A 40 17.64 -8.07 -1.51
C GLU A 40 17.36 -7.48 -2.92
N PRO A 41 18.38 -7.02 -3.68
CA PRO A 41 18.19 -6.34 -4.96
C PRO A 41 17.53 -7.20 -6.04
N GLU A 42 17.67 -8.53 -5.93
CA GLU A 42 17.08 -9.51 -6.85
C GLU A 42 15.69 -10.01 -6.41
N ALA A 43 15.12 -9.43 -5.34
CA ALA A 43 13.79 -9.81 -4.88
C ALA A 43 12.72 -9.43 -5.91
N GLY A 44 12.01 -10.42 -6.42
CA GLY A 44 10.80 -10.24 -7.23
C GLY A 44 9.54 -10.15 -6.35
N SER A 45 8.39 -9.98 -6.99
CA SER A 45 7.11 -9.80 -6.29
C SER A 45 6.75 -10.98 -5.38
N SER A 46 7.10 -12.21 -5.79
CA SER A 46 6.87 -13.41 -4.97
C SER A 46 7.67 -13.37 -3.67
N ARG A 47 8.90 -12.89 -3.69
CA ARG A 47 9.73 -12.79 -2.48
C ARG A 47 9.14 -11.81 -1.45
N TYR A 48 8.64 -10.66 -1.90
CA TYR A 48 7.94 -9.72 -1.02
C TYR A 48 6.65 -10.33 -0.46
N ALA A 49 5.90 -11.06 -1.28
CA ALA A 49 4.70 -11.76 -0.83
C ALA A 49 5.02 -12.83 0.23
N ASP A 50 6.13 -13.56 0.08
CA ASP A 50 6.58 -14.57 1.04
C ASP A 50 6.92 -13.96 2.40
N VAL A 51 7.59 -12.80 2.43
CA VAL A 51 7.87 -12.07 3.68
C VAL A 51 6.57 -11.68 4.40
N ILE A 52 5.58 -11.19 3.64
CA ILE A 52 4.27 -10.87 4.20
C ILE A 52 3.61 -12.14 4.74
N LEU A 53 3.59 -13.23 3.98
CA LEU A 53 3.01 -14.52 4.39
C LEU A 53 3.64 -15.06 5.67
N GLN A 54 4.96 -15.04 5.77
CA GLN A 54 5.72 -15.52 6.93
C GLN A 54 5.44 -14.70 8.19
N SER A 55 5.08 -13.43 8.05
CA SER A 55 4.70 -12.57 9.18
C SER A 55 3.33 -12.90 9.76
N LEU A 56 2.46 -13.57 9.00
CA LEU A 56 1.10 -13.87 9.43
C LEU A 56 1.06 -15.14 10.30
N PRO A 57 0.45 -15.12 11.50
CA PRO A 57 0.27 -16.30 12.32
C PRO A 57 -0.45 -17.42 11.55
N ALA A 58 0.04 -18.65 11.64
CA ALA A 58 -0.46 -19.80 10.85
C ALA A 58 -1.97 -20.06 11.06
N ASP A 59 -2.47 -19.81 12.27
CA ASP A 59 -3.86 -20.02 12.67
C ASP A 59 -4.78 -18.83 12.42
N ALA A 60 -4.24 -17.67 12.02
CA ALA A 60 -5.04 -16.48 11.77
C ALA A 60 -5.97 -16.65 10.55
N ARG A 61 -7.30 -16.65 10.80
CA ARG A 61 -8.31 -16.94 9.77
C ARG A 61 -9.04 -15.71 9.22
N LYS A 62 -8.95 -14.59 9.90
CA LYS A 62 -9.68 -13.35 9.56
C LYS A 62 -8.71 -12.19 9.41
N VAL A 63 -7.75 -12.34 8.49
CA VAL A 63 -6.74 -11.31 8.22
C VAL A 63 -7.26 -10.32 7.18
N THR A 64 -7.28 -9.04 7.54
CA THR A 64 -7.40 -7.92 6.59
C THR A 64 -5.98 -7.47 6.24
N LEU A 65 -5.63 -7.60 4.98
CA LEU A 65 -4.29 -7.24 4.50
C LEU A 65 -4.35 -5.90 3.79
N VAL A 66 -3.68 -4.90 4.36
CA VAL A 66 -3.63 -3.52 3.86
C VAL A 66 -2.25 -3.26 3.29
N ALA A 67 -2.16 -2.80 2.06
CA ALA A 67 -0.88 -2.34 1.51
C ALA A 67 -0.96 -0.92 0.98
N HIS A 68 0.10 -0.17 1.24
CA HIS A 68 0.27 1.19 0.80
C HIS A 68 1.15 1.26 -0.45
N SER A 69 0.78 2.14 -1.38
CA SER A 69 1.62 2.53 -2.52
C SER A 69 2.11 1.33 -3.35
N ALA A 70 3.41 1.21 -3.63
CA ALA A 70 3.98 0.13 -4.43
C ALA A 70 3.64 -1.28 -3.92
N SER A 71 3.42 -1.45 -2.62
CA SER A 71 3.19 -2.78 -2.01
C SER A 71 1.81 -3.36 -2.29
N GLY A 72 0.87 -2.58 -2.85
CA GLY A 72 -0.36 -3.15 -3.39
C GLY A 72 -0.13 -4.23 -4.43
N TYR A 73 1.02 -4.16 -5.11
CA TYR A 73 1.45 -5.13 -6.11
C TYR A 73 1.63 -6.56 -5.55
N PHE A 74 1.88 -6.70 -4.24
CA PHE A 74 2.14 -8.00 -3.60
C PHE A 74 0.88 -8.65 -3.02
N LEU A 75 -0.19 -7.87 -2.78
CA LEU A 75 -1.41 -8.36 -2.13
C LEU A 75 -2.06 -9.57 -2.81
N PRO A 76 -2.23 -9.60 -4.14
CA PRO A 76 -2.85 -10.74 -4.81
C PRO A 76 -2.02 -12.01 -4.70
N LEU A 77 -0.68 -11.90 -4.64
CA LEU A 77 0.23 -13.06 -4.47
C LEU A 77 0.05 -13.71 -3.11
N VAL A 78 -0.11 -12.90 -2.06
CA VAL A 78 -0.42 -13.39 -0.71
C VAL A 78 -1.79 -14.08 -0.69
N ALA A 79 -2.80 -13.46 -1.31
CA ALA A 79 -4.15 -14.01 -1.37
C ALA A 79 -4.27 -15.29 -2.21
N ALA A 80 -3.39 -15.49 -3.19
CA ALA A 80 -3.33 -16.73 -3.96
C ALA A 80 -2.83 -17.93 -3.13
N GLN A 81 -2.03 -17.67 -2.10
CA GLN A 81 -1.41 -18.69 -1.25
C GLN A 81 -2.14 -18.89 0.09
N ARG A 82 -2.93 -17.89 0.52
CA ARG A 82 -3.60 -17.91 1.81
C ARG A 82 -4.99 -17.31 1.76
N ARG A 83 -5.95 -17.95 2.42
CA ARG A 83 -7.29 -17.38 2.59
C ARG A 83 -7.23 -16.17 3.51
N LEU A 84 -7.61 -15.02 2.99
CA LEU A 84 -7.69 -13.74 3.68
C LEU A 84 -9.15 -13.30 3.78
N ARG A 85 -9.44 -12.40 4.71
CA ARG A 85 -10.74 -11.77 4.81
C ARG A 85 -10.95 -10.77 3.67
N CYS A 86 -10.00 -9.85 3.52
CA CYS A 86 -10.10 -8.74 2.60
C CYS A 86 -8.70 -8.22 2.25
N LEU A 87 -8.53 -7.74 1.02
CA LEU A 87 -7.40 -6.93 0.58
C LEU A 87 -7.82 -5.45 0.58
N VAL A 88 -6.99 -4.59 1.13
CA VAL A 88 -7.21 -3.15 1.11
C VAL A 88 -6.03 -2.47 0.42
N PHE A 89 -6.29 -1.85 -0.71
CA PHE A 89 -5.33 -1.08 -1.49
C PHE A 89 -5.42 0.38 -1.04
N LEU A 90 -4.43 0.86 -0.29
CA LEU A 90 -4.37 2.22 0.24
C LEU A 90 -3.46 3.08 -0.63
N ALA A 91 -4.03 3.97 -1.45
CA ALA A 91 -3.28 4.76 -2.43
C ALA A 91 -2.21 3.89 -3.11
N ALA A 92 -2.61 2.74 -3.68
CA ALA A 92 -1.69 1.67 -4.01
C ALA A 92 -1.75 1.25 -5.48
N THR A 93 -0.60 0.77 -5.98
CA THR A 93 -0.53 0.18 -7.31
C THR A 93 -1.27 -1.14 -7.36
N LEU A 94 -1.84 -1.45 -8.51
CA LEU A 94 -2.56 -2.69 -8.76
C LEU A 94 -1.92 -3.41 -9.96
N PRO A 95 -1.50 -4.68 -9.83
CA PRO A 95 -0.90 -5.41 -10.95
C PRO A 95 -1.91 -5.69 -12.05
N GLN A 96 -1.43 -5.75 -13.27
CA GLN A 96 -2.15 -6.29 -14.41
C GLN A 96 -1.56 -7.65 -14.77
N LEU A 97 -2.41 -8.66 -14.82
CA LEU A 97 -1.98 -10.03 -15.17
C LEU A 97 -1.36 -10.07 -16.55
N GLY A 98 -0.29 -10.85 -16.71
CA GLY A 98 0.41 -11.01 -17.98
C GLY A 98 1.29 -9.82 -18.41
N MET A 99 1.45 -8.80 -17.57
CA MET A 99 2.28 -7.63 -17.86
C MET A 99 3.32 -7.40 -16.77
N SER A 100 4.45 -6.81 -17.15
CA SER A 100 5.36 -6.21 -16.18
C SER A 100 4.82 -4.86 -15.68
N PHE A 101 5.34 -4.38 -14.55
CA PHE A 101 4.96 -3.05 -14.08
C PHE A 101 5.33 -1.94 -15.08
N LEU A 102 6.52 -2.05 -15.71
CA LEU A 102 6.94 -1.08 -16.73
C LEU A 102 6.05 -1.09 -17.97
N ASP A 103 5.60 -2.26 -18.44
CA ASP A 103 4.68 -2.34 -19.57
C ASP A 103 3.30 -1.77 -19.20
N GLN A 104 2.85 -2.01 -17.97
CA GLN A 104 1.62 -1.42 -17.46
C GLN A 104 1.68 0.11 -17.41
N LEU A 105 2.83 0.70 -17.03
CA LEU A 105 3.02 2.15 -17.05
C LEU A 105 2.94 2.73 -18.48
N ARG A 106 3.40 1.99 -19.49
CA ARG A 106 3.38 2.43 -20.90
C ARG A 106 2.01 2.29 -21.54
N ALA A 107 1.25 1.26 -21.16
CA ALA A 107 0.00 0.89 -21.84
C ALA A 107 -1.25 1.53 -21.21
N GLY A 108 -1.19 2.00 -19.96
CA GLY A 108 -2.34 2.49 -19.22
C GLY A 108 -2.43 4.02 -19.11
N PRO A 109 -3.52 4.54 -18.54
CA PRO A 109 -3.60 5.94 -18.18
C PRO A 109 -2.52 6.32 -17.16
N ALA A 110 -2.15 7.59 -17.12
CA ALA A 110 -1.07 8.10 -16.27
C ALA A 110 -1.31 7.73 -14.79
N MET A 111 -0.51 6.79 -14.29
CA MET A 111 -0.59 6.29 -12.93
C MET A 111 -0.08 7.30 -11.90
N PHE A 112 0.98 8.01 -12.24
CA PHE A 112 1.61 8.99 -11.36
C PHE A 112 1.18 10.41 -11.70
N CYS A 113 1.24 11.29 -10.70
CA CYS A 113 1.08 12.71 -10.94
C CYS A 113 2.19 13.23 -11.86
N PRO A 114 1.92 14.20 -12.77
CA PRO A 114 2.91 14.66 -13.76
C PRO A 114 4.23 15.13 -13.13
N ASP A 115 4.14 15.85 -12.02
CA ASP A 115 5.32 16.43 -11.33
C ASP A 115 6.15 15.39 -10.56
N TRP A 116 5.65 14.16 -10.41
CA TRP A 116 6.36 13.06 -9.78
C TRP A 116 7.51 12.51 -10.63
N ALA A 117 7.44 12.64 -11.96
CA ALA A 117 8.43 12.07 -12.87
C ALA A 117 9.84 12.61 -12.57
N GLY A 118 10.80 11.69 -12.39
CA GLY A 118 12.20 12.04 -12.12
C GLY A 118 12.48 12.51 -10.68
N LYS A 119 11.52 12.45 -9.78
CA LYS A 119 11.70 12.78 -8.36
C LYS A 119 12.06 11.54 -7.54
N ASP A 120 12.96 11.72 -6.57
CA ASP A 120 13.30 10.69 -5.59
C ASP A 120 13.15 11.23 -4.16
N PRO A 121 11.97 11.09 -3.56
CA PRO A 121 11.70 11.61 -2.21
C PRO A 121 12.51 10.88 -1.10
N ARG A 122 13.29 9.86 -1.46
CA ARG A 122 14.17 9.16 -0.52
C ARG A 122 15.48 9.91 -0.33
N GLN A 123 15.93 10.68 -1.34
CA GLN A 123 17.18 11.44 -1.34
C GLN A 123 16.96 12.95 -1.35
N ASP A 124 15.77 13.40 -1.77
CA ASP A 124 15.41 14.81 -1.86
C ASP A 124 14.35 15.13 -0.79
N ASP A 125 14.73 15.90 0.22
CA ASP A 125 13.88 16.29 1.32
C ASP A 125 12.71 17.18 0.86
N ALA A 126 12.95 18.07 -0.09
CA ALA A 126 11.90 18.92 -0.64
C ALA A 126 10.87 18.10 -1.41
N ALA A 127 11.33 17.11 -2.19
CA ALA A 127 10.44 16.15 -2.86
C ALA A 127 9.66 15.31 -1.85
N ALA A 128 10.28 14.83 -0.76
CA ALA A 128 9.57 14.08 0.28
C ALA A 128 8.47 14.92 0.93
N LEU A 129 8.77 16.14 1.31
CA LEU A 129 7.80 17.06 1.91
C LEU A 129 6.67 17.39 0.93
N HIS A 130 6.98 17.62 -0.35
CA HIS A 130 5.99 17.99 -1.34
C HIS A 130 5.06 16.83 -1.73
N PHE A 131 5.62 15.64 -1.97
CA PHE A 131 4.86 14.52 -2.53
C PHE A 131 4.28 13.59 -1.46
N LEU A 132 5.02 13.34 -0.38
CA LEU A 132 4.61 12.35 0.62
C LEU A 132 3.96 12.97 1.85
N PHE A 133 4.46 14.12 2.32
CA PHE A 133 4.13 14.66 3.65
C PHE A 133 3.49 16.05 3.63
N HIS A 134 3.05 16.54 2.48
CA HIS A 134 2.55 17.92 2.33
C HIS A 134 1.34 18.27 3.20
N ASP A 135 0.56 17.28 3.63
CA ASP A 135 -0.62 17.44 4.47
C ASP A 135 -0.40 17.01 5.93
N CYS A 136 0.84 16.68 6.29
CA CYS A 136 1.26 16.40 7.66
C CYS A 136 1.60 17.69 8.42
N SER A 137 1.46 17.68 9.76
CA SER A 137 2.04 18.74 10.58
C SER A 137 3.57 18.75 10.44
N PRO A 138 4.23 19.91 10.66
CA PRO A 138 5.69 19.99 10.57
C PRO A 138 6.43 19.00 11.49
N GLU A 139 5.85 18.68 12.65
CA GLU A 139 6.40 17.71 13.59
C GLU A 139 6.31 16.28 13.03
N VAL A 140 5.13 15.89 12.55
CA VAL A 140 4.91 14.56 11.94
C VAL A 140 5.77 14.40 10.69
N ALA A 141 5.82 15.41 9.82
CA ALA A 141 6.66 15.38 8.62
C ALA A 141 8.15 15.18 8.97
N ARG A 142 8.67 15.91 9.96
CA ARG A 142 10.05 15.78 10.42
C ARG A 142 10.36 14.39 10.96
N TRP A 143 9.44 13.81 11.73
CA TRP A 143 9.59 12.44 12.20
C TRP A 143 9.51 11.45 11.03
N ALA A 144 8.55 11.61 10.11
CA ALA A 144 8.38 10.73 8.95
C ALA A 144 9.61 10.68 8.04
N MET A 145 10.38 11.77 7.96
CA MET A 145 11.65 11.81 7.24
C MET A 145 12.66 10.77 7.77
N THR A 146 12.58 10.40 9.05
CA THR A 146 13.48 9.40 9.67
C THR A 146 13.09 7.95 9.31
N THR A 147 11.89 7.74 8.73
CA THR A 147 11.41 6.41 8.33
C THR A 147 11.68 6.11 6.85
N ARG A 148 12.31 7.02 6.12
CA ARG A 148 12.56 6.85 4.69
C ARG A 148 13.54 5.72 4.43
N ILE A 149 13.17 4.87 3.48
CA ILE A 149 13.98 3.76 2.97
C ILE A 149 13.89 3.68 1.45
N ARG A 150 14.61 2.74 0.88
CA ARG A 150 14.48 2.32 -0.51
C ARG A 150 14.24 0.83 -0.58
N LEU A 151 13.07 0.43 -1.11
CA LEU A 151 12.89 -0.96 -1.55
C LEU A 151 13.53 -1.15 -2.93
N PRO A 152 14.33 -2.21 -3.12
CA PRO A 152 14.91 -2.55 -4.42
C PRO A 152 13.85 -3.22 -5.32
N LEU A 153 13.10 -2.42 -6.08
CA LEU A 153 11.98 -2.89 -6.91
C LEU A 153 12.34 -3.12 -8.39
N GLN A 154 13.62 -3.19 -8.75
CA GLN A 154 14.06 -3.36 -10.14
C GLN A 154 13.51 -4.64 -10.75
N LYS A 155 13.63 -5.77 -10.05
CA LYS A 155 13.10 -7.05 -10.49
C LYS A 155 11.57 -7.03 -10.59
N VAL A 156 10.90 -6.50 -9.58
CA VAL A 156 9.42 -6.32 -9.57
C VAL A 156 8.95 -5.50 -10.78
N ALA A 157 9.72 -4.47 -11.16
CA ALA A 157 9.33 -3.58 -12.25
C ALA A 157 9.43 -4.25 -13.64
N THR A 158 10.33 -5.19 -13.80
CA THR A 158 10.68 -5.79 -15.11
C THR A 158 10.11 -7.20 -15.30
N GLU A 159 9.81 -7.94 -14.24
CA GLU A 159 9.23 -9.27 -14.36
C GLU A 159 7.78 -9.23 -14.83
N ILE A 160 7.36 -10.23 -15.58
CA ILE A 160 5.94 -10.47 -15.83
C ILE A 160 5.28 -10.85 -14.50
N TYR A 161 4.14 -10.21 -14.19
CA TYR A 161 3.45 -10.46 -12.93
C TYR A 161 3.13 -11.95 -12.75
N PRO A 162 3.57 -12.60 -11.65
CA PRO A 162 3.60 -14.06 -11.55
C PRO A 162 2.26 -14.68 -11.09
N LEU A 163 1.14 -14.21 -11.65
CA LEU A 163 -0.18 -14.82 -11.51
C LEU A 163 -0.90 -14.87 -12.85
N ASP A 164 -1.55 -16.01 -13.13
CA ASP A 164 -2.38 -16.20 -14.32
C ASP A 164 -3.83 -15.78 -14.11
N ARG A 165 -4.27 -15.71 -12.85
CA ARG A 165 -5.65 -15.34 -12.49
C ARG A 165 -5.71 -14.56 -11.19
N TRP A 166 -6.69 -13.67 -11.09
CA TRP A 166 -6.95 -12.91 -9.88
C TRP A 166 -7.52 -13.83 -8.77
N PRO A 167 -7.03 -13.74 -7.52
CA PRO A 167 -7.54 -14.56 -6.43
C PRO A 167 -8.96 -14.13 -6.04
N LYS A 168 -9.80 -15.11 -5.67
CA LYS A 168 -11.18 -14.85 -5.21
C LYS A 168 -11.15 -14.38 -3.76
N VAL A 169 -10.97 -13.09 -3.55
CA VAL A 169 -10.93 -12.44 -2.24
C VAL A 169 -11.66 -11.09 -2.30
N ALA A 170 -12.39 -10.75 -1.26
CA ALA A 170 -12.99 -9.42 -1.15
C ALA A 170 -11.89 -8.35 -1.17
N SER A 171 -12.10 -7.29 -1.92
CA SER A 171 -11.12 -6.23 -2.08
C SER A 171 -11.76 -4.86 -1.91
N SER A 172 -11.00 -3.91 -1.41
CA SER A 172 -11.39 -2.50 -1.27
C SER A 172 -10.24 -1.61 -1.72
N TYR A 173 -10.55 -0.44 -2.22
CA TYR A 173 -9.56 0.56 -2.59
C TYR A 173 -9.85 1.88 -1.88
N ILE A 174 -8.83 2.42 -1.21
CA ILE A 174 -8.89 3.73 -0.55
C ILE A 174 -8.09 4.72 -1.40
N VAL A 175 -8.78 5.72 -1.92
CA VAL A 175 -8.21 6.82 -2.70
C VAL A 175 -7.88 7.96 -1.76
N CYS A 176 -6.66 8.45 -1.81
CA CYS A 176 -6.25 9.70 -1.20
C CYS A 176 -6.53 10.84 -2.18
N ALA A 177 -7.54 11.66 -1.89
CA ALA A 177 -8.03 12.66 -2.85
C ALA A 177 -7.04 13.80 -3.15
N GLN A 178 -6.05 14.01 -2.27
CA GLN A 178 -5.00 15.03 -2.38
C GLN A 178 -3.62 14.42 -2.65
N ASP A 179 -3.57 13.16 -3.12
CA ASP A 179 -2.33 12.46 -3.43
C ASP A 179 -1.57 13.18 -4.55
N ARG A 180 -0.29 13.47 -4.29
CA ARG A 180 0.64 14.11 -5.25
C ARG A 180 1.63 13.11 -5.88
N THR A 181 1.56 11.84 -5.48
CA THR A 181 2.38 10.73 -5.98
C THR A 181 1.61 9.90 -7.00
N LEU A 182 0.61 9.13 -6.52
CA LEU A 182 -0.32 8.43 -7.39
C LEU A 182 -1.49 9.35 -7.76
N SER A 183 -1.79 9.42 -9.06
CA SER A 183 -2.92 10.21 -9.54
C SER A 183 -4.23 9.73 -8.88
N PRO A 184 -4.96 10.62 -8.17
CA PRO A 184 -6.27 10.26 -7.63
C PRO A 184 -7.26 9.83 -8.71
N GLN A 185 -7.12 10.38 -9.92
CA GLN A 185 -7.93 9.99 -11.07
C GLN A 185 -7.63 8.55 -11.51
N TRP A 186 -6.35 8.20 -11.61
CA TRP A 186 -5.93 6.82 -11.89
C TRP A 186 -6.39 5.86 -10.80
N SER A 187 -6.26 6.25 -9.53
CA SER A 187 -6.69 5.44 -8.38
C SER A 187 -8.19 5.14 -8.41
N ARG A 188 -9.02 6.12 -8.78
CA ARG A 188 -10.47 5.91 -9.00
C ARG A 188 -10.76 5.01 -10.19
N TRP A 189 -10.01 5.18 -11.26
CA TRP A 189 -10.14 4.36 -12.47
C TRP A 189 -9.77 2.91 -12.19
N VAL A 190 -8.60 2.64 -11.61
CA VAL A 190 -8.13 1.27 -11.33
C VAL A 190 -9.04 0.53 -10.35
N ALA A 191 -9.59 1.22 -9.36
CA ALA A 191 -10.55 0.64 -8.42
C ALA A 191 -11.82 0.15 -9.13
N ARG A 192 -12.34 0.92 -10.08
CA ARG A 192 -13.56 0.60 -10.80
C ARG A 192 -13.32 -0.42 -11.90
N GLU A 193 -12.34 -0.15 -12.77
CA GLU A 193 -12.15 -0.90 -14.00
C GLU A 193 -11.39 -2.23 -13.81
N ARG A 194 -10.43 -2.28 -12.87
CA ARG A 194 -9.66 -3.50 -12.65
C ARG A 194 -10.10 -4.28 -11.42
N LEU A 195 -10.44 -3.58 -10.34
CA LEU A 195 -10.84 -4.23 -9.10
C LEU A 195 -12.37 -4.45 -9.01
N GLY A 196 -13.15 -3.75 -9.83
CA GLY A 196 -14.62 -3.84 -9.85
C GLY A 196 -15.28 -3.32 -8.58
N VAL A 197 -14.65 -2.37 -7.87
CA VAL A 197 -15.17 -1.84 -6.61
C VAL A 197 -15.39 -0.33 -6.68
N LYS A 198 -16.35 0.14 -5.90
CA LYS A 198 -16.50 1.57 -5.64
C LYS A 198 -15.39 1.99 -4.65
N PRO A 199 -14.53 2.95 -5.03
CA PRO A 199 -13.47 3.40 -4.12
C PRO A 199 -14.05 4.14 -2.91
N ILE A 200 -13.35 4.02 -1.79
CA ILE A 200 -13.56 4.85 -0.59
C ILE A 200 -12.59 6.02 -0.73
N GLU A 201 -13.05 7.24 -0.48
CA GLU A 201 -12.20 8.43 -0.57
C GLU A 201 -11.90 9.01 0.79
N ILE A 202 -10.64 9.41 0.97
CA ILE A 202 -10.15 10.13 2.15
C ILE A 202 -9.54 11.45 1.68
N SER A 203 -9.86 12.55 2.36
CA SER A 203 -9.30 13.87 2.06
C SER A 203 -7.89 14.00 2.67
N ALA A 204 -6.93 13.32 2.05
CA ALA A 204 -5.55 13.22 2.51
C ALA A 204 -4.56 13.18 1.35
N GLY A 205 -3.28 13.47 1.64
CA GLY A 205 -2.14 13.21 0.77
C GLY A 205 -1.78 11.74 0.69
N HIS A 206 -0.60 11.44 0.11
CA HIS A 206 -0.17 10.06 -0.15
C HIS A 206 -0.06 9.19 1.10
N CYS A 207 0.23 9.77 2.27
CA CYS A 207 0.49 9.06 3.53
C CYS A 207 -0.61 9.33 4.60
N PRO A 208 -1.87 8.88 4.41
CA PRO A 208 -2.98 9.19 5.32
C PRO A 208 -2.81 8.57 6.72
N TYR A 209 -2.00 7.54 6.86
CA TYR A 209 -1.64 6.95 8.16
C TYR A 209 -0.82 7.89 9.04
N LEU A 210 -0.24 8.95 8.46
CA LEU A 210 0.48 10.02 9.16
C LEU A 210 -0.42 11.25 9.38
N SER A 211 -1.11 11.69 8.33
CA SER A 211 -1.85 12.95 8.36
C SER A 211 -3.29 12.81 8.88
N ARG A 212 -3.91 11.63 8.76
CA ARG A 212 -5.30 11.32 9.12
C ARG A 212 -5.46 9.97 9.82
N PRO A 213 -4.61 9.62 10.83
CA PRO A 213 -4.59 8.27 11.40
C PRO A 213 -5.94 7.84 12.00
N VAL A 214 -6.65 8.75 12.67
CA VAL A 214 -7.97 8.45 13.30
C VAL A 214 -9.03 8.16 12.24
N GLU A 215 -9.12 8.97 11.18
CA GLU A 215 -10.07 8.77 10.09
C GLU A 215 -9.80 7.47 9.35
N LEU A 216 -8.53 7.21 9.01
CA LEU A 216 -8.11 5.98 8.36
C LEU A 216 -8.39 4.74 9.23
N ALA A 217 -8.16 4.82 10.53
CA ALA A 217 -8.47 3.74 11.47
C ALA A 217 -9.97 3.40 11.47
N GLY A 218 -10.85 4.40 11.42
CA GLY A 218 -12.30 4.20 11.31
C GLY A 218 -12.68 3.44 10.04
N VAL A 219 -12.14 3.85 8.89
CA VAL A 219 -12.35 3.18 7.60
C VAL A 219 -11.85 1.73 7.64
N LEU A 220 -10.62 1.50 8.07
CA LEU A 220 -10.02 0.17 8.12
C LEU A 220 -10.74 -0.75 9.12
N SER A 221 -11.19 -0.23 10.26
CA SER A 221 -11.98 -1.00 11.24
C SER A 221 -13.31 -1.46 10.66
N THR A 222 -14.00 -0.60 9.90
CA THR A 222 -15.24 -0.96 9.20
C THR A 222 -14.97 -2.09 8.20
N LEU A 223 -13.96 -1.97 7.35
CA LEU A 223 -13.59 -3.00 6.38
C LEU A 223 -13.16 -4.33 7.04
N ALA A 224 -12.48 -4.26 8.18
CA ALA A 224 -12.07 -5.44 8.93
C ALA A 224 -13.24 -6.17 9.64
N GLN A 225 -14.40 -5.53 9.78
CA GLN A 225 -15.59 -6.10 10.42
C GLN A 225 -16.64 -6.57 9.41
N THR A 226 -16.69 -5.98 8.22
CA THR A 226 -17.63 -6.36 7.16
C THR A 226 -17.44 -7.84 6.78
N ARG A 227 -18.56 -8.56 6.64
CA ARG A 227 -18.60 -10.03 6.38
C ARG A 227 -18.33 -10.35 4.92
#